data_86cd93be17229638341b9573eae083d8
#
_entry.id   86cd93be17229638341b9573eae083d8
#
_cell.length_a   1.000
_cell.length_b   1.000
_cell.length_c   1.000
_cell.angle_alpha   90.00
_cell.angle_beta   90.00
_cell.angle_gamma   90.00
#
_symmetry.space_group_name_H-M   'P 1'
#
loop_
_entity.id
_entity.type
_entity.pdbx_description
1 polymer ?
#
loop_
_entity_poly.entity_id
_entity_poly.type
_entity_poly.pdbx_seq_one_letter_code
_entity_poly.pdbx_strand_id
1 'polypeptide(L)'
;MTLNQIIQEITSYGTNHPQINTIIFGDFADKLDDAEVVYPAMFFDLDGGNFLAKQLSFSFSIYLLDRHLLETGAQEVLSDMSLVAEDIVARLRTPSNEWITSDNINVTFFREAEPDYLAGVRLDVTITLPSINNRCQIP
;
A
#
# COMPACT_ATOMS: atom_id res chain seq x y z
N MET A 1 16.46 2.97 -10.17
CA MET A 1 14.99 2.85 -10.07
C MET A 1 14.40 4.20 -9.72
N THR A 2 13.30 4.56 -10.33
CA THR A 2 12.62 5.83 -10.08
C THR A 2 11.41 5.63 -9.17
N LEU A 3 10.91 6.74 -8.60
CA LEU A 3 9.67 6.69 -7.82
C LEU A 3 8.51 6.11 -8.64
N ASN A 4 8.41 6.46 -9.91
CA ASN A 4 7.36 5.93 -10.78
C ASN A 4 7.46 4.42 -10.93
N GLN A 5 8.67 3.89 -11.02
CA GLN A 5 8.88 2.44 -11.08
C GLN A 5 8.47 1.75 -9.78
N ILE A 6 8.73 2.38 -8.63
CA ILE A 6 8.28 1.86 -7.33
C ILE A 6 6.75 1.80 -7.29
N ILE A 7 6.09 2.86 -7.71
CA ILE A 7 4.63 2.92 -7.75
C ILE A 7 4.08 1.83 -8.65
N GLN A 8 4.69 1.62 -9.82
CA GLN A 8 4.27 0.56 -10.73
C GLN A 8 4.46 -0.84 -10.14
N GLU A 9 5.56 -1.06 -9.42
CA GLU A 9 5.80 -2.34 -8.75
C GLU A 9 4.76 -2.61 -7.66
N ILE A 10 4.47 -1.63 -6.82
CA ILE A 10 3.46 -1.78 -5.78
C ILE A 10 2.09 -2.05 -6.41
N THR A 11 1.78 -1.34 -7.49
CA THR A 11 0.53 -1.58 -8.24
C THR A 11 0.48 -3.02 -8.75
N SER A 12 1.59 -3.55 -9.25
CA SER A 12 1.63 -4.91 -9.77
C SER A 12 1.41 -5.95 -8.67
N TYR A 13 1.87 -5.68 -7.45
CA TYR A 13 1.63 -6.59 -6.33
C TYR A 13 0.13 -6.75 -6.06
N GLY A 14 -0.60 -5.64 -6.11
CA GLY A 14 -2.05 -5.69 -5.98
C GLY A 14 -2.72 -6.34 -7.18
N THR A 15 -2.29 -6.00 -8.39
CA THR A 15 -2.87 -6.55 -9.62
C THR A 15 -2.73 -8.07 -9.67
N ASN A 16 -1.61 -8.58 -9.19
CA ASN A 16 -1.33 -10.02 -9.22
C ASN A 16 -1.90 -10.78 -8.04
N HIS A 17 -2.46 -10.08 -7.06
CA HIS A 17 -3.06 -10.74 -5.90
C HIS A 17 -4.49 -11.17 -6.24
N PRO A 18 -4.83 -12.45 -6.07
CA PRO A 18 -6.12 -12.96 -6.51
C PRO A 18 -7.32 -12.40 -5.75
N GLN A 19 -7.11 -11.86 -4.55
CA GLN A 19 -8.20 -11.34 -3.72
C GLN A 19 -8.42 -9.84 -3.88
N ILE A 20 -7.51 -9.13 -4.55
CA ILE A 20 -7.63 -7.69 -4.73
C ILE A 20 -8.29 -7.41 -6.08
N ASN A 21 -9.40 -6.68 -6.06
CA ASN A 21 -10.20 -6.39 -7.25
C ASN A 21 -10.01 -4.97 -7.80
N THR A 22 -9.61 -4.04 -6.93
CA THR A 22 -9.41 -2.64 -7.33
C THR A 22 -8.12 -2.13 -6.71
N ILE A 23 -7.30 -1.42 -7.51
CA ILE A 23 -6.06 -0.81 -7.03
C ILE A 23 -6.06 0.63 -7.47
N ILE A 24 -5.87 1.54 -6.51
CA ILE A 24 -5.85 2.98 -6.78
C ILE A 24 -4.65 3.59 -6.06
N PHE A 25 -3.86 4.35 -6.80
CA PHE A 25 -2.79 5.17 -6.25
C PHE A 25 -3.23 6.64 -6.23
N GLY A 26 -2.88 7.33 -5.17
CA GLY A 26 -3.14 8.73 -5.02
C GLY A 26 -4.34 9.02 -4.13
N ASP A 27 -4.93 10.20 -4.31
CA ASP A 27 -6.06 10.62 -3.49
C ASP A 27 -7.29 9.77 -3.78
N PHE A 28 -7.62 8.93 -2.82
CA PHE A 28 -8.72 7.99 -2.93
C PHE A 28 -9.91 8.32 -2.02
N ALA A 29 -9.82 9.39 -1.24
CA ALA A 29 -10.89 9.74 -0.30
C ALA A 29 -12.23 9.92 -1.02
N ASP A 30 -12.20 10.56 -2.18
CA ASP A 30 -13.39 10.77 -2.99
C ASP A 30 -13.88 9.50 -3.68
N LYS A 31 -13.04 8.47 -3.72
CA LYS A 31 -13.36 7.24 -4.45
C LYS A 31 -13.89 6.14 -3.55
N LEU A 32 -13.80 6.29 -2.24
CA LEU A 32 -14.31 5.30 -1.30
C LEU A 32 -15.81 5.06 -1.48
N ASP A 33 -16.54 6.10 -1.86
CA ASP A 33 -17.98 6.04 -2.10
C ASP A 33 -18.34 5.75 -3.55
N ASP A 34 -17.33 5.56 -4.41
CA ASP A 34 -17.56 5.33 -5.82
C ASP A 34 -18.13 3.93 -6.03
N ALA A 35 -19.27 3.85 -6.74
CA ALA A 35 -19.90 2.57 -7.06
C ALA A 35 -19.04 1.70 -7.98
N GLU A 36 -18.04 2.28 -8.65
CA GLU A 36 -17.13 1.55 -9.53
C GLU A 36 -16.05 0.79 -8.77
N VAL A 37 -15.86 1.10 -7.48
CA VAL A 37 -14.87 0.39 -6.68
C VAL A 37 -15.39 -0.98 -6.31
N VAL A 38 -14.68 -2.01 -6.75
CA VAL A 38 -15.00 -3.40 -6.43
C VAL A 38 -14.09 -3.85 -5.31
N TYR A 39 -14.67 -4.22 -4.19
CA TYR A 39 -13.94 -4.69 -3.02
C TYR A 39 -13.69 -6.19 -3.09
N PRO A 40 -12.64 -6.74 -2.47
CA PRO A 40 -11.58 -6.03 -1.71
C PRO A 40 -10.74 -5.11 -2.59
N ALA A 41 -10.35 -3.98 -2.03
CA ALA A 41 -9.59 -2.97 -2.75
C ALA A 41 -8.28 -2.64 -2.04
N MET A 42 -7.29 -2.25 -2.82
CA MET A 42 -6.01 -1.74 -2.32
C MET A 42 -5.88 -0.29 -2.76
N PHE A 43 -5.75 0.59 -1.78
CA PHE A 43 -5.45 1.99 -2.01
C PHE A 43 -4.10 2.32 -1.41
N PHE A 44 -3.27 3.06 -2.12
CA PHE A 44 -2.01 3.49 -1.54
C PHE A 44 -1.64 4.88 -2.02
N ASP A 45 -0.87 5.57 -1.19
CA ASP A 45 -0.44 6.93 -1.48
C ASP A 45 0.95 7.17 -0.93
N LEU A 46 1.61 8.17 -1.48
CA LEU A 46 2.92 8.62 -1.05
C LEU A 46 2.74 9.70 0.02
N ASP A 47 3.20 9.43 1.24
CA ASP A 47 3.04 10.36 2.35
C ASP A 47 4.19 11.36 2.43
N GLY A 48 5.38 10.98 1.98
CA GLY A 48 6.53 11.83 2.05
C GLY A 48 7.80 11.09 1.70
N GLY A 49 8.92 11.75 1.88
CA GLY A 49 10.20 11.15 1.59
C GLY A 49 11.33 11.89 2.26
N ASN A 50 12.53 11.34 2.15
CA ASN A 50 13.73 11.93 2.70
C ASN A 50 14.90 11.66 1.76
N PHE A 51 15.65 12.70 1.43
CA PHE A 51 16.82 12.59 0.57
C PHE A 51 18.07 12.76 1.43
N LEU A 52 18.79 11.67 1.61
CA LEU A 52 20.10 11.68 2.24
C LEU A 52 21.19 11.67 1.14
N ALA A 53 22.43 11.90 1.54
CA ALA A 53 23.53 12.04 0.56
C ALA A 53 23.66 10.84 -0.37
N LYS A 54 23.35 9.63 0.10
CA LYS A 54 23.52 8.39 -0.66
C LYS A 54 22.26 7.52 -0.69
N GLN A 55 21.14 8.05 -0.22
CA GLN A 55 19.91 7.29 -0.12
C GLN A 55 18.70 8.16 -0.39
N LEU A 56 17.69 7.56 -1.00
CA LEU A 56 16.38 8.15 -1.18
C LEU A 56 15.39 7.28 -0.41
N SER A 57 14.58 7.89 0.43
CA SER A 57 13.54 7.18 1.16
C SER A 57 12.17 7.73 0.80
N PHE A 58 11.22 6.85 0.60
CA PHE A 58 9.83 7.21 0.32
C PHE A 58 8.93 6.48 1.31
N SER A 59 8.00 7.22 1.90
CA SER A 59 7.03 6.67 2.85
C SER A 59 5.68 6.55 2.19
N PHE A 60 5.12 5.34 2.24
CA PHE A 60 3.84 5.01 1.64
C PHE A 60 2.86 4.55 2.70
N SER A 61 1.60 4.91 2.51
CA SER A 61 0.48 4.32 3.24
C SER A 61 -0.25 3.38 2.29
N ILE A 62 -0.42 2.13 2.67
CA ILE A 62 -1.13 1.13 1.88
C ILE A 62 -2.35 0.68 2.66
N TYR A 63 -3.52 0.82 2.06
CA TYR A 63 -4.80 0.44 2.65
C TYR A 63 -5.34 -0.77 1.94
N LEU A 64 -5.72 -1.77 2.70
CA LEU A 64 -6.38 -2.97 2.20
C LEU A 64 -7.76 -3.05 2.84
N LEU A 65 -8.79 -2.87 2.03
CA LEU A 65 -10.15 -2.62 2.49
C LEU A 65 -11.13 -3.62 1.90
N ASP A 66 -12.13 -3.97 2.68
CA ASP A 66 -13.28 -4.70 2.19
C ASP A 66 -14.54 -4.23 2.93
N ARG A 67 -15.68 -4.51 2.37
CA ARG A 67 -16.95 -4.22 3.02
C ARG A 67 -17.30 -5.33 4.01
N HIS A 68 -17.91 -4.98 5.12
CA HIS A 68 -18.36 -5.95 6.09
C HIS A 68 -19.88 -5.87 6.27
N LEU A 69 -20.45 -6.94 6.79
CA LEU A 69 -21.85 -6.96 7.16
C LEU A 69 -22.08 -6.13 8.44
N LEU A 70 -23.28 -5.61 8.58
CA LEU A 70 -23.67 -4.60 9.56
C LEU A 70 -23.25 -4.86 11.01
N GLU A 71 -23.25 -6.09 11.46
CA GLU A 71 -23.06 -6.38 12.89
C GLU A 71 -21.96 -7.39 13.20
N THR A 72 -21.59 -8.26 12.27
CA THR A 72 -20.73 -9.40 12.57
C THR A 72 -19.60 -9.65 11.61
N GLY A 73 -19.55 -8.94 10.50
CA GLY A 73 -18.58 -9.23 9.44
C GLY A 73 -17.21 -8.59 9.61
N ALA A 74 -17.08 -7.57 10.47
CA ALA A 74 -15.84 -6.78 10.55
C ALA A 74 -14.65 -7.61 11.01
N GLN A 75 -14.83 -8.51 11.96
CA GLN A 75 -13.75 -9.36 12.47
C GLN A 75 -13.17 -10.25 11.37
N GLU A 76 -14.03 -10.85 10.56
CA GLU A 76 -13.58 -11.70 9.45
C GLU A 76 -12.86 -10.87 8.39
N VAL A 77 -13.39 -9.69 8.08
CA VAL A 77 -12.76 -8.79 7.12
C VAL A 77 -11.38 -8.35 7.61
N LEU A 78 -11.26 -7.99 8.89
CA LEU A 78 -9.96 -7.62 9.45
C LEU A 78 -8.97 -8.77 9.36
N SER A 79 -9.40 -9.99 9.63
CA SER A 79 -8.55 -11.17 9.53
C SER A 79 -8.12 -11.41 8.08
N ASP A 80 -9.05 -11.35 7.14
CA ASP A 80 -8.76 -11.58 5.73
C ASP A 80 -7.84 -10.50 5.17
N MET A 81 -8.09 -9.24 5.50
CA MET A 81 -7.24 -8.15 5.03
C MET A 81 -5.86 -8.20 5.67
N SER A 82 -5.75 -8.70 6.89
CA SER A 82 -4.45 -8.93 7.52
C SER A 82 -3.64 -9.97 6.75
N LEU A 83 -4.27 -11.03 6.27
CA LEU A 83 -3.59 -12.03 5.45
C LEU A 83 -3.15 -11.47 4.09
N VAL A 84 -4.01 -10.67 3.46
CA VAL A 84 -3.65 -9.98 2.22
C VAL A 84 -2.48 -9.04 2.46
N ALA A 85 -2.48 -8.32 3.58
CA ALA A 85 -1.39 -7.42 3.95
C ALA A 85 -0.07 -8.18 4.13
N GLU A 86 -0.10 -9.35 4.76
CA GLU A 86 1.09 -10.18 4.89
C GLU A 86 1.67 -10.56 3.53
N ASP A 87 0.82 -10.88 2.57
CA ASP A 87 1.26 -11.22 1.21
C ASP A 87 1.91 -10.02 0.53
N ILE A 88 1.34 -8.83 0.67
CA ILE A 88 1.91 -7.61 0.11
C ILE A 88 3.25 -7.29 0.77
N VAL A 89 3.34 -7.39 2.09
CA VAL A 89 4.60 -7.17 2.82
C VAL A 89 5.67 -8.15 2.36
N ALA A 90 5.31 -9.41 2.16
CA ALA A 90 6.25 -10.41 1.67
C ALA A 90 6.82 -10.03 0.30
N ARG A 91 5.99 -9.51 -0.58
CA ARG A 91 6.43 -9.02 -1.88
C ARG A 91 7.35 -7.81 -1.76
N LEU A 92 7.00 -6.87 -0.88
CA LEU A 92 7.83 -5.69 -0.64
C LEU A 92 9.21 -6.04 -0.10
N ARG A 93 9.32 -7.12 0.67
CA ARG A 93 10.57 -7.57 1.29
C ARG A 93 11.35 -8.59 0.47
N THR A 94 10.92 -8.85 -0.76
CA THR A 94 11.61 -9.82 -1.61
C THR A 94 13.04 -9.34 -1.92
N PRO A 95 14.07 -10.18 -1.70
CA PRO A 95 15.47 -9.77 -1.90
C PRO A 95 15.82 -9.37 -3.33
N SER A 96 15.03 -9.78 -4.31
CA SER A 96 15.25 -9.40 -5.71
C SER A 96 14.86 -7.96 -6.02
N ASN A 97 14.15 -7.29 -5.11
CA ASN A 97 13.82 -5.89 -5.29
C ASN A 97 15.08 -5.03 -5.19
N GLU A 98 15.08 -3.92 -5.94
CA GLU A 98 16.20 -2.98 -5.94
C GLU A 98 16.19 -2.04 -4.75
N TRP A 99 15.19 -2.13 -3.91
CA TRP A 99 15.05 -1.28 -2.73
C TRP A 99 15.15 -2.09 -1.44
N ILE A 100 15.29 -1.36 -0.34
CA ILE A 100 15.22 -1.92 1.00
C ILE A 100 13.93 -1.45 1.65
N THR A 101 13.13 -2.39 2.11
CA THR A 101 11.91 -2.09 2.86
C THR A 101 12.25 -2.03 4.34
N SER A 102 11.68 -1.08 5.06
CA SER A 102 11.90 -0.92 6.49
C SER A 102 11.56 -2.21 7.23
N ASP A 103 12.38 -2.54 8.25
CA ASP A 103 12.16 -3.74 9.07
C ASP A 103 10.86 -3.64 9.86
N ASN A 104 10.55 -2.45 10.32
CA ASN A 104 9.35 -2.19 11.10
C ASN A 104 8.29 -1.57 10.22
N ILE A 105 7.21 -2.30 9.99
CA ILE A 105 6.04 -1.82 9.25
C ILE A 105 4.90 -1.71 10.24
N ASN A 106 4.42 -0.50 10.48
CA ASN A 106 3.29 -0.28 11.36
C ASN A 106 2.01 -0.75 10.69
N VAL A 107 1.21 -1.46 11.44
CA VAL A 107 -0.08 -1.98 10.97
C VAL A 107 -1.16 -1.37 11.83
N THR A 108 -2.10 -0.70 11.20
CA THR A 108 -3.25 -0.10 11.90
C THR A 108 -4.52 -0.77 11.37
N PHE A 109 -5.31 -1.29 12.28
CA PHE A 109 -6.61 -1.88 11.95
C PHE A 109 -7.68 -0.82 12.12
N PHE A 110 -8.64 -0.81 11.21
CA PHE A 110 -9.74 0.14 11.30
C PHE A 110 -11.02 -0.50 10.81
N ARG A 111 -12.13 0.07 11.24
CA ARG A 111 -13.45 -0.30 10.75
C ARG A 111 -14.35 0.91 10.84
N GLU A 112 -15.14 1.10 9.81
CA GLU A 112 -16.13 2.15 9.76
C GLU A 112 -17.52 1.53 9.84
N ALA A 113 -18.39 2.18 10.61
CA ALA A 113 -19.78 1.80 10.66
C ALA A 113 -20.51 2.39 9.45
N GLU A 114 -21.55 3.15 9.66
CA GLU A 114 -22.27 3.80 8.57
C GLU A 114 -21.47 4.99 8.01
N PRO A 115 -21.64 5.32 6.70
CA PRO A 115 -22.50 4.63 5.74
C PRO A 115 -21.83 3.50 4.97
N ASP A 116 -20.50 3.37 5.03
CA ASP A 116 -19.76 2.56 4.06
C ASP A 116 -19.47 1.14 4.51
N TYR A 117 -19.52 0.88 5.83
CA TYR A 117 -19.21 -0.43 6.40
C TYR A 117 -17.92 -1.01 5.88
N LEU A 118 -16.85 -0.21 5.90
CA LEU A 118 -15.53 -0.63 5.48
C LEU A 118 -14.70 -1.05 6.67
N ALA A 119 -13.92 -2.10 6.50
CA ALA A 119 -12.93 -2.52 7.46
C ALA A 119 -11.67 -2.92 6.74
N GLY A 120 -10.56 -2.83 7.42
CA GLY A 120 -9.31 -3.21 6.79
C GLY A 120 -8.09 -2.86 7.59
N VAL A 121 -6.98 -2.80 6.87
CA VAL A 121 -5.65 -2.65 7.42
C VAL A 121 -4.94 -1.51 6.69
N ARG A 122 -4.26 -0.68 7.46
CA ARG A 122 -3.34 0.32 6.92
C ARG A 122 -1.92 -0.08 7.26
N LEU A 123 -1.06 -0.10 6.25
CA LEU A 123 0.36 -0.35 6.40
C LEU A 123 1.12 0.95 6.16
N ASP A 124 2.03 1.29 7.08
CA ASP A 124 2.97 2.40 6.91
C ASP A 124 4.33 1.82 6.59
N VAL A 125 4.79 2.03 5.37
CA VAL A 125 6.00 1.40 4.81
C VAL A 125 6.96 2.46 4.35
N THR A 126 8.24 2.30 4.65
CA THR A 126 9.31 3.14 4.10
C THR A 126 10.17 2.30 3.17
N ILE A 127 10.35 2.79 1.95
CA ILE A 127 11.17 2.17 0.92
C ILE A 127 12.39 3.04 0.70
N THR A 128 13.58 2.45 0.83
CA THR A 128 14.84 3.15 0.68
C THR A 128 15.58 2.62 -0.54
N LEU A 129 16.03 3.54 -1.38
CA LEU A 129 16.85 3.26 -2.56
C LEU A 129 18.24 3.80 -2.35
N PRO A 130 19.28 3.08 -2.78
CA PRO A 130 20.60 3.69 -2.90
C PRO A 130 20.55 4.75 -3.98
N SER A 131 21.05 5.93 -3.66
CA SER A 131 21.16 7.02 -4.64
C SER A 131 22.60 7.07 -5.15
N ILE A 132 22.79 6.73 -6.41
CA ILE A 132 24.06 6.99 -7.08
C ILE A 132 23.97 8.38 -7.66
N ASN A 133 24.42 9.36 -6.87
CA ASN A 133 24.45 10.75 -7.33
C ASN A 133 25.56 10.94 -8.37
N ASN A 134 25.29 10.58 -9.59
CA ASN A 134 26.17 10.97 -10.68
C ASN A 134 25.62 12.27 -11.27
N ARG A 135 26.12 13.37 -10.73
CA ARG A 135 25.68 14.71 -11.15
C ARG A 135 25.95 15.00 -12.61
N CYS A 136 26.87 14.29 -13.21
CA CYS A 136 27.17 14.45 -14.64
C CYS A 136 26.05 13.94 -15.54
N GLN A 137 25.13 13.15 -15.00
CA GLN A 137 24.00 12.60 -15.74
C GLN A 137 22.68 13.34 -15.49
N ILE A 138 22.70 14.34 -14.64
CA ILE A 138 21.51 15.16 -14.40
C ILE A 138 21.45 16.25 -15.47
N PRO A 139 20.41 16.24 -16.33
CA PRO A 139 20.26 17.28 -17.34
C PRO A 139 20.00 18.65 -16.77
#